data_76e4644d8253015fc40bd7f33b750565
#
_entry.id   76e4644d8253015fc40bd7f33b750565
#
_cell.length_a   1.000
_cell.length_b   1.000
_cell.length_c   1.000
_cell.angle_alpha   90.00
_cell.angle_beta   90.00
_cell.angle_gamma   90.00
#
_symmetry.space_group_name_H-M   'P 1'
#
loop_
_entity.id
_entity.type
_entity.pdbx_description
1 polymer ?
#
loop_
_entity_poly.entity_id
_entity_poly.type
_entity_poly.pdbx_seq_one_letter_code
_entity_poly.pdbx_strand_id
1 'polypeptide(L)'
;LTFQDGAGVWRVTTRDGEEFTSRFVIAATGCLSSGKAPDIKGLESYSGRTLFTGRWPKEGADLAGKRICVIGTGSSAIQAIPEIAKAAAHLTVFQRTANFSIPARNAPLTPERVSDWKGNLREHRRRAREEAITGVIYKFAVKSAQDAAPAERQAEFEDRWRAGGAGFMHA
;
A
#
# COMPACT_ATOMS: atom_id res chain seq x y z
N LEU A 1 -2.62 -20.39 -20.96
CA LEU A 1 -3.96 -19.88 -21.25
C LEU A 1 -4.11 -19.69 -22.76
N THR A 2 -5.03 -20.38 -23.40
CA THR A 2 -5.21 -20.32 -24.85
C THR A 2 -6.71 -20.29 -25.17
N PHE A 3 -7.14 -19.41 -26.06
CA PHE A 3 -8.50 -19.40 -26.58
C PHE A 3 -8.65 -20.40 -27.71
N GLN A 4 -9.73 -21.17 -27.71
CA GLN A 4 -10.03 -22.14 -28.73
C GLN A 4 -11.20 -21.66 -29.59
N ASP A 5 -10.91 -21.01 -30.71
CA ASP A 5 -11.89 -20.35 -31.58
C ASP A 5 -13.04 -21.32 -32.01
N GLY A 6 -12.71 -22.54 -32.43
CA GLY A 6 -13.71 -23.49 -32.89
C GLY A 6 -14.71 -23.97 -31.82
N ALA A 7 -14.32 -23.91 -30.54
CA ALA A 7 -15.15 -24.31 -29.42
C ALA A 7 -15.68 -23.08 -28.61
N GLY A 8 -15.17 -21.88 -28.86
CA GLY A 8 -15.54 -20.66 -28.14
C GLY A 8 -15.23 -20.70 -26.66
N VAL A 9 -14.15 -21.39 -26.27
CA VAL A 9 -13.75 -21.56 -24.86
C VAL A 9 -12.27 -21.25 -24.64
N TRP A 10 -11.96 -20.85 -23.43
CA TRP A 10 -10.59 -20.75 -22.93
C TRP A 10 -10.12 -22.08 -22.39
N ARG A 11 -8.91 -22.49 -22.74
CA ARG A 11 -8.18 -23.57 -22.10
C ARG A 11 -7.14 -22.98 -21.16
N VAL A 12 -7.20 -23.38 -19.90
CA VAL A 12 -6.24 -23.01 -18.85
C VAL A 12 -5.47 -24.27 -18.47
N THR A 13 -4.14 -24.24 -18.61
CA THR A 13 -3.26 -25.31 -18.15
C THR A 13 -2.48 -24.82 -16.94
N THR A 14 -2.53 -25.53 -15.84
CA THR A 14 -1.75 -25.22 -14.64
C THR A 14 -0.29 -25.67 -14.82
N ARG A 15 0.57 -25.25 -13.88
CA ARG A 15 2.00 -25.64 -13.92
C ARG A 15 2.20 -27.16 -13.79
N ASP A 16 1.32 -27.84 -13.08
CA ASP A 16 1.30 -29.29 -12.80
C ASP A 16 0.62 -30.09 -13.92
N GLY A 17 0.18 -29.40 -14.98
CA GLY A 17 -0.40 -30.03 -16.17
C GLY A 17 -1.91 -30.28 -16.13
N GLU A 18 -2.62 -29.87 -15.09
CA GLU A 18 -4.07 -29.91 -15.06
C GLU A 18 -4.68 -28.98 -16.09
N GLU A 19 -5.73 -29.42 -16.78
CA GLU A 19 -6.42 -28.61 -17.79
C GLU A 19 -7.85 -28.30 -17.38
N PHE A 20 -8.24 -27.04 -17.55
CA PHE A 20 -9.61 -26.57 -17.35
C PHE A 20 -10.09 -25.87 -18.60
N THR A 21 -11.37 -25.99 -18.90
CA THR A 21 -12.02 -25.24 -19.98
C THR A 21 -13.12 -24.33 -19.40
N SER A 22 -13.21 -23.12 -19.92
CA SER A 22 -14.22 -22.15 -19.46
C SER A 22 -14.60 -21.19 -20.58
N ARG A 23 -15.86 -20.75 -20.62
CA ARG A 23 -16.31 -19.70 -21.55
C ARG A 23 -15.74 -18.34 -21.21
N PHE A 24 -15.49 -18.06 -19.93
CA PHE A 24 -14.95 -16.80 -19.43
C PHE A 24 -13.80 -17.07 -18.47
N VAL A 25 -12.78 -16.21 -18.53
CA VAL A 25 -11.66 -16.23 -17.59
C VAL A 25 -11.53 -14.83 -16.98
N ILE A 26 -11.52 -14.76 -15.65
CA ILE A 26 -11.27 -13.53 -14.91
C ILE A 26 -9.87 -13.63 -14.30
N ALA A 27 -8.92 -12.87 -14.85
CA ALA A 27 -7.56 -12.83 -14.35
C ALA A 27 -7.45 -11.85 -13.16
N ALA A 28 -7.74 -12.35 -11.97
CA ALA A 28 -7.63 -11.57 -10.72
C ALA A 28 -6.22 -11.68 -10.10
N THR A 29 -5.18 -11.50 -10.91
CA THR A 29 -3.77 -11.73 -10.55
C THR A 29 -3.14 -10.64 -9.69
N GLY A 30 -3.81 -9.51 -9.54
CA GLY A 30 -3.30 -8.34 -8.83
C GLY A 30 -2.25 -7.55 -9.64
N CYS A 31 -1.98 -6.33 -9.22
CA CYS A 31 -1.04 -5.42 -9.89
C CYS A 31 0.39 -5.48 -9.32
N LEU A 32 0.61 -6.14 -8.19
CA LEU A 32 1.91 -6.19 -7.48
C LEU A 32 2.55 -7.58 -7.48
N SER A 33 1.96 -8.56 -8.17
CA SER A 33 2.45 -9.95 -8.18
C SER A 33 3.75 -10.14 -8.97
N SER A 34 4.07 -9.22 -9.88
CA SER A 34 5.30 -9.25 -10.67
C SER A 34 6.17 -8.03 -10.36
N GLY A 35 7.33 -8.26 -9.74
CA GLY A 35 8.31 -7.22 -9.47
C GLY A 35 9.15 -6.92 -10.71
N LYS A 36 9.31 -5.63 -11.04
CA LYS A 36 10.21 -5.17 -12.09
C LYS A 36 11.46 -4.56 -11.47
N ALA A 37 12.63 -5.03 -11.89
CA ALA A 37 13.88 -4.37 -11.52
C ALA A 37 13.95 -2.98 -12.19
N PRO A 38 14.50 -1.97 -11.51
CA PRO A 38 14.72 -0.66 -12.12
C PRO A 38 15.77 -0.77 -13.22
N ASP A 39 15.59 0.02 -14.27
CA ASP A 39 16.59 0.17 -15.34
C ASP A 39 17.66 1.16 -14.86
N ILE A 40 18.67 0.61 -14.18
CA ILE A 40 19.81 1.39 -13.68
C ILE A 40 21.09 0.76 -14.25
N LYS A 41 21.83 1.55 -15.01
CA LYS A 41 23.09 1.12 -15.60
C LYS A 41 24.06 0.67 -14.49
N GLY A 42 24.59 -0.52 -14.63
CA GLY A 42 25.56 -1.11 -13.68
C GLY A 42 24.91 -1.90 -12.54
N LEU A 43 23.59 -2.04 -12.51
CA LEU A 43 22.90 -2.83 -11.49
C LEU A 43 23.37 -4.30 -11.49
N GLU A 44 23.64 -4.85 -12.66
CA GLU A 44 24.13 -6.22 -12.87
C GLU A 44 25.56 -6.44 -12.40
N SER A 45 26.37 -5.39 -12.34
CA SER A 45 27.76 -5.44 -11.88
C SER A 45 27.94 -5.09 -10.40
N TYR A 46 26.84 -4.75 -9.72
CA TYR A 46 26.90 -4.44 -8.30
C TYR A 46 27.14 -5.70 -7.47
N SER A 47 28.27 -5.73 -6.74
CA SER A 47 28.70 -6.88 -5.94
C SER A 47 27.99 -7.02 -4.59
N GLY A 48 27.25 -5.99 -4.15
CA GLY A 48 26.51 -6.01 -2.90
C GLY A 48 25.18 -6.76 -3.04
N ARG A 49 24.59 -7.12 -1.89
CA ARG A 49 23.26 -7.76 -1.87
C ARG A 49 22.16 -6.78 -2.28
N THR A 50 21.39 -7.15 -3.28
CA THR A 50 20.22 -6.39 -3.74
C THR A 50 18.94 -7.07 -3.26
N LEU A 51 18.04 -6.30 -2.65
CA LEU A 51 16.74 -6.75 -2.14
C LEU A 51 15.62 -5.92 -2.78
N PHE A 52 14.51 -6.56 -3.08
CA PHE A 52 13.30 -5.90 -3.59
C PHE A 52 12.18 -6.05 -2.56
N THR A 53 11.52 -4.95 -2.22
CA THR A 53 10.41 -4.97 -1.25
C THR A 53 9.28 -5.93 -1.64
N GLY A 54 8.98 -6.03 -2.94
CA GLY A 54 7.97 -6.96 -3.48
C GLY A 54 8.41 -8.43 -3.51
N ARG A 55 9.67 -8.74 -3.24
CA ARG A 55 10.27 -10.09 -3.20
C ARG A 55 11.20 -10.22 -2.00
N TRP A 56 10.76 -9.72 -0.84
CA TRP A 56 11.53 -9.83 0.37
C TRP A 56 11.70 -11.29 0.78
N PRO A 57 12.91 -11.73 1.21
CA PRO A 57 13.13 -13.10 1.65
C PRO A 57 12.20 -13.47 2.81
N LYS A 58 11.59 -14.64 2.75
CA LYS A 58 10.64 -15.10 3.80
C LYS A 58 11.32 -15.29 5.15
N GLU A 59 12.59 -15.67 5.12
CA GLU A 59 13.47 -15.82 6.28
C GLU A 59 13.96 -14.49 6.84
N GLY A 60 13.62 -13.38 6.16
CA GLY A 60 14.10 -12.05 6.50
C GLY A 60 15.46 -11.73 5.86
N ALA A 61 15.99 -10.57 6.20
CA ALA A 61 17.30 -10.13 5.74
C ALA A 61 18.10 -9.60 6.94
N ASP A 62 19.34 -10.04 7.07
CA ASP A 62 20.27 -9.48 8.04
C ASP A 62 20.69 -8.08 7.58
N LEU A 63 20.24 -7.07 8.31
CA LEU A 63 20.50 -5.64 8.08
C LEU A 63 21.39 -5.02 9.16
N ALA A 64 21.67 -5.77 10.24
CA ALA A 64 22.34 -5.23 11.40
C ALA A 64 23.77 -4.78 11.07
N GLY A 65 24.09 -3.56 11.47
CA GLY A 65 25.43 -2.99 11.32
C GLY A 65 25.88 -2.75 9.87
N LYS A 66 24.98 -2.87 8.88
CA LYS A 66 25.34 -2.70 7.46
C LYS A 66 25.09 -1.26 6.98
N ARG A 67 25.83 -0.88 5.96
CA ARG A 67 25.56 0.34 5.18
C ARG A 67 24.52 -0.02 4.11
N ILE A 68 23.37 0.63 4.15
CA ILE A 68 22.23 0.30 3.30
C ILE A 68 21.84 1.51 2.46
N CYS A 69 21.55 1.24 1.18
CA CYS A 69 20.95 2.22 0.28
C CYS A 69 19.53 1.79 -0.06
N VAL A 70 18.58 2.71 0.01
CA VAL A 70 17.20 2.51 -0.44
C VAL A 70 16.96 3.40 -1.64
N ILE A 71 16.48 2.82 -2.74
CA ILE A 71 16.12 3.55 -3.96
C ILE A 71 14.61 3.66 -4.05
N GLY A 72 14.13 4.89 -3.98
CA GLY A 72 12.71 5.23 -4.03
C GLY A 72 12.11 5.53 -2.67
N THR A 73 11.02 6.30 -2.68
CA THR A 73 10.25 6.73 -1.50
C THR A 73 8.75 6.53 -1.70
N GLY A 74 8.36 5.55 -2.52
CA GLY A 74 6.95 5.15 -2.68
C GLY A 74 6.41 4.44 -1.44
N SER A 75 5.15 4.02 -1.48
CA SER A 75 4.42 3.45 -0.34
C SER A 75 5.15 2.28 0.36
N SER A 76 5.82 1.42 -0.38
CA SER A 76 6.62 0.32 0.20
C SER A 76 7.86 0.83 0.92
N ALA A 77 8.57 1.77 0.30
CA ALA A 77 9.80 2.31 0.87
C ALA A 77 9.53 3.14 2.13
N ILE A 78 8.48 3.97 2.15
CA ILE A 78 8.13 4.79 3.31
C ILE A 78 7.84 3.95 4.56
N GLN A 79 7.35 2.73 4.38
CA GLN A 79 7.12 1.77 5.46
C GLN A 79 8.38 1.00 5.86
N ALA A 80 9.23 0.66 4.88
CA ALA A 80 10.44 -0.11 5.11
C ALA A 80 11.59 0.74 5.69
N ILE A 81 11.75 1.99 5.26
CA ILE A 81 12.85 2.88 5.65
C ILE A 81 12.98 3.02 7.18
N PRO A 82 11.92 3.29 7.95
CA PRO A 82 12.02 3.40 9.40
C PRO A 82 12.49 2.10 10.08
N GLU A 83 12.06 0.95 9.57
CA GLU A 83 12.47 -0.35 10.12
C GLU A 83 13.92 -0.68 9.76
N ILE A 84 14.33 -0.39 8.53
CA ILE A 84 15.73 -0.54 8.10
C ILE A 84 16.66 0.38 8.92
N ALA A 85 16.23 1.61 9.18
CA ALA A 85 17.02 2.59 9.94
C ALA A 85 17.33 2.15 11.37
N LYS A 86 16.45 1.34 11.99
CA LYS A 86 16.69 0.80 13.35
C LYS A 86 17.84 -0.19 13.41
N ALA A 87 18.13 -0.90 12.31
CA ALA A 87 19.11 -1.97 12.25
C ALA A 87 20.40 -1.55 11.54
N ALA A 88 20.32 -0.67 10.55
CA ALA A 88 21.45 -0.27 9.71
C ALA A 88 22.49 0.55 10.49
N ALA A 89 23.77 0.36 10.22
CA ALA A 89 24.82 1.27 10.70
C ALA A 89 24.78 2.62 9.98
N HIS A 90 24.36 2.61 8.72
CA HIS A 90 24.15 3.82 7.91
C HIS A 90 23.10 3.57 6.86
N LEU A 91 22.19 4.53 6.69
CA LEU A 91 21.12 4.45 5.68
C LEU A 91 21.19 5.66 4.76
N THR A 92 21.28 5.40 3.46
CA THR A 92 21.16 6.40 2.42
C THR A 92 19.89 6.16 1.62
N VAL A 93 19.07 7.19 1.45
CA VAL A 93 17.83 7.10 0.67
C VAL A 93 17.96 7.95 -0.60
N PHE A 94 17.76 7.33 -1.76
CA PHE A 94 17.77 7.99 -3.05
C PHE A 94 16.33 8.25 -3.49
N GLN A 95 15.99 9.51 -3.66
CA GLN A 95 14.67 9.96 -4.08
C GLN A 95 14.75 10.75 -5.38
N ARG A 96 13.99 10.32 -6.39
CA ARG A 96 13.85 11.07 -7.64
C ARG A 96 12.73 12.12 -7.54
N THR A 97 11.58 11.69 -7.07
CA THR A 97 10.38 12.53 -6.93
C THR A 97 9.90 12.46 -5.49
N ALA A 98 9.69 13.62 -4.87
CA ALA A 98 9.21 13.70 -3.51
C ALA A 98 7.80 13.10 -3.39
N ASN A 99 7.61 12.25 -2.39
CA ASN A 99 6.30 11.81 -1.95
C ASN A 99 5.99 12.47 -0.60
N PHE A 100 4.89 13.21 -0.57
CA PHE A 100 4.41 13.79 0.68
C PHE A 100 3.69 12.72 1.50
N SER A 101 3.99 12.66 2.78
CA SER A 101 3.43 11.68 3.70
C SER A 101 2.71 12.39 4.83
N ILE A 102 1.61 11.83 5.25
CA ILE A 102 0.84 12.25 6.42
C ILE A 102 0.98 11.20 7.52
N PRO A 103 0.93 11.59 8.80
CA PRO A 103 1.01 10.63 9.90
C PRO A 103 -0.15 9.63 9.83
N ALA A 104 0.15 8.35 9.79
CA ALA A 104 -0.90 7.30 9.82
C ALA A 104 -1.55 7.18 11.20
N ARG A 105 -0.81 7.48 12.27
CA ARG A 105 -1.24 7.34 13.67
C ARG A 105 -1.77 5.94 13.99
N ASN A 106 -1.16 4.91 13.39
CA ASN A 106 -1.51 3.53 13.67
C ASN A 106 -1.32 3.21 15.15
N ALA A 107 -2.31 2.56 15.71
CA ALA A 107 -2.30 2.07 17.09
C ALA A 107 -2.86 0.64 17.13
N PRO A 108 -2.55 -0.15 18.17
CA PRO A 108 -3.20 -1.43 18.40
C PRO A 108 -4.72 -1.25 18.49
N LEU A 109 -5.46 -2.25 17.98
CA LEU A 109 -6.91 -2.26 18.12
C LEU A 109 -7.28 -2.51 19.60
N THR A 110 -8.11 -1.64 20.16
CA THR A 110 -8.63 -1.86 21.51
C THR A 110 -9.70 -2.95 21.53
N PRO A 111 -9.90 -3.66 22.66
CA PRO A 111 -10.95 -4.67 22.80
C PRO A 111 -12.35 -4.12 22.45
N GLU A 112 -12.63 -2.88 22.85
CA GLU A 112 -13.91 -2.20 22.59
C GLU A 112 -14.11 -2.01 21.09
N ARG A 113 -13.07 -1.57 20.37
CA ARG A 113 -13.12 -1.39 18.93
C ARG A 113 -13.28 -2.71 18.19
N VAL A 114 -12.60 -3.76 18.64
CA VAL A 114 -12.78 -5.12 18.10
C VAL A 114 -14.20 -5.61 18.33
N SER A 115 -14.77 -5.40 19.52
CA SER A 115 -16.14 -5.79 19.88
C SER A 115 -17.17 -5.04 19.03
N ASP A 116 -17.02 -3.72 18.87
CA ASP A 116 -17.89 -2.91 18.03
C ASP A 116 -17.88 -3.39 16.57
N TRP A 117 -16.68 -3.58 15.98
CA TRP A 117 -16.56 -4.08 14.62
C TRP A 117 -17.20 -5.45 14.42
N LYS A 118 -17.02 -6.38 15.37
CA LYS A 118 -17.62 -7.71 15.30
C LYS A 118 -19.15 -7.67 15.47
N GLY A 119 -19.64 -6.85 16.38
CA GLY A 119 -21.09 -6.70 16.64
C GLY A 119 -21.83 -6.01 15.51
N ASN A 120 -21.22 -5.03 14.88
CA ASN A 120 -21.83 -4.14 13.90
C ASN A 120 -21.32 -4.31 12.46
N LEU A 121 -20.65 -5.43 12.15
CA LEU A 121 -19.99 -5.63 10.85
C LEU A 121 -20.92 -5.44 9.65
N ARG A 122 -22.19 -5.88 9.75
CA ARG A 122 -23.15 -5.73 8.66
C ARG A 122 -23.45 -4.27 8.38
N GLU A 123 -23.64 -3.47 9.43
CA GLU A 123 -23.90 -2.04 9.34
C GLU A 123 -22.67 -1.27 8.86
N HIS A 124 -21.48 -1.58 9.35
CA HIS A 124 -20.23 -1.00 8.83
C HIS A 124 -20.07 -1.24 7.32
N ARG A 125 -20.36 -2.47 6.86
CA ARG A 125 -20.32 -2.79 5.43
C ARG A 125 -21.40 -2.08 4.61
N ARG A 126 -22.61 -1.94 5.15
CA ARG A 126 -23.68 -1.17 4.49
C ARG A 126 -23.22 0.26 4.30
N ARG A 127 -22.82 0.93 5.36
CA ARG A 127 -22.35 2.31 5.32
C ARG A 127 -21.16 2.51 4.39
N ALA A 128 -20.20 1.60 4.40
CA ALA A 128 -19.05 1.65 3.50
C ALA A 128 -19.45 1.59 2.02
N ARG A 129 -20.53 0.90 1.66
CA ARG A 129 -21.03 0.80 0.29
C ARG A 129 -21.95 1.95 -0.12
N GLU A 130 -22.77 2.43 0.80
CA GLU A 130 -23.87 3.37 0.50
C GLU A 130 -23.50 4.83 0.80
N GLU A 131 -22.62 5.05 1.79
CA GLU A 131 -22.30 6.39 2.28
C GLU A 131 -20.87 6.84 1.92
N ALA A 132 -19.97 5.90 1.53
CA ALA A 132 -18.58 6.21 1.29
C ALA A 132 -18.20 6.16 -0.20
N ILE A 133 -17.49 7.18 -0.67
CA ILE A 133 -17.01 7.26 -2.07
C ILE A 133 -15.99 6.15 -2.39
N THR A 134 -15.14 5.80 -1.42
CA THR A 134 -14.02 4.87 -1.62
C THR A 134 -14.19 3.55 -0.85
N GLY A 135 -15.36 3.29 -0.29
CA GLY A 135 -15.59 2.15 0.60
C GLY A 135 -15.03 2.34 2.03
N VAL A 136 -14.45 3.50 2.32
CA VAL A 136 -14.00 3.88 3.66
C VAL A 136 -14.70 5.18 4.06
N ILE A 137 -15.28 5.19 5.26
CA ILE A 137 -16.02 6.35 5.78
C ILE A 137 -15.01 7.36 6.33
N TYR A 138 -14.94 8.50 5.70
CA TYR A 138 -14.17 9.67 6.16
C TYR A 138 -15.12 10.78 6.60
N LYS A 139 -14.64 11.58 7.54
CA LYS A 139 -15.30 12.85 7.89
C LYS A 139 -14.81 13.90 6.90
N PHE A 140 -15.69 14.34 6.02
CA PHE A 140 -15.41 15.46 5.12
C PHE A 140 -15.54 16.79 5.87
N ALA A 141 -14.80 17.81 5.41
CA ALA A 141 -15.01 19.18 5.87
C ALA A 141 -16.40 19.65 5.44
N VAL A 142 -17.05 20.43 6.30
CA VAL A 142 -18.38 21.00 6.04
C VAL A 142 -18.28 22.22 5.13
N LYS A 143 -17.12 22.90 5.16
CA LYS A 143 -16.85 24.15 4.47
C LYS A 143 -15.62 24.02 3.61
N SER A 144 -15.63 24.63 2.43
CA SER A 144 -14.44 24.70 1.59
C SER A 144 -13.32 25.45 2.30
N ALA A 145 -12.09 24.98 2.15
CA ALA A 145 -10.92 25.66 2.67
C ALA A 145 -10.75 27.08 2.09
N GLN A 146 -11.30 27.36 0.92
CA GLN A 146 -11.28 28.70 0.30
C GLN A 146 -12.25 29.66 0.99
N ASP A 147 -13.38 29.14 1.49
CA ASP A 147 -14.43 29.92 2.15
C ASP A 147 -14.24 30.03 3.67
N ALA A 148 -13.32 29.24 4.22
CA ALA A 148 -13.03 29.23 5.65
C ALA A 148 -12.10 30.41 6.04
N ALA A 149 -12.36 31.02 7.21
CA ALA A 149 -11.44 31.97 7.78
C ALA A 149 -10.06 31.33 8.03
N PRO A 150 -8.95 32.09 7.94
CA PRO A 150 -7.61 31.52 8.10
C PRO A 150 -7.41 30.70 9.40
N ALA A 151 -7.94 31.21 10.52
CA ALA A 151 -7.84 30.53 11.82
C ALA A 151 -8.67 29.23 11.86
N GLU A 152 -9.87 29.23 11.29
CA GLU A 152 -10.75 28.08 11.19
C GLU A 152 -10.08 26.98 10.32
N ARG A 153 -9.56 27.35 9.17
CA ARG A 153 -8.83 26.45 8.27
C ARG A 153 -7.60 25.84 8.94
N GLN A 154 -6.82 26.64 9.63
CA GLN A 154 -5.63 26.18 10.35
C GLN A 154 -6.01 25.18 11.44
N ALA A 155 -7.04 25.46 12.22
CA ALA A 155 -7.52 24.58 13.28
C ALA A 155 -7.99 23.21 12.71
N GLU A 156 -8.74 23.20 11.60
CA GLU A 156 -9.20 21.97 10.95
C GLU A 156 -8.01 21.13 10.45
N PHE A 157 -7.02 21.74 9.81
CA PHE A 157 -5.82 21.02 9.37
C PHE A 157 -5.01 20.47 10.54
N GLU A 158 -4.83 21.19 11.61
CA GLU A 158 -4.11 20.74 12.81
C GLU A 158 -4.83 19.58 13.49
N ASP A 159 -6.15 19.64 13.61
CA ASP A 159 -6.95 18.56 14.19
C ASP A 159 -6.85 17.29 13.37
N ARG A 160 -6.95 17.38 12.04
CA ARG A 160 -6.80 16.24 11.16
C ARG A 160 -5.39 15.69 11.10
N TRP A 161 -4.39 16.56 11.14
CA TRP A 161 -2.99 16.14 11.25
C TRP A 161 -2.74 15.37 12.55
N ARG A 162 -3.32 15.84 13.65
CA ARG A 162 -3.25 15.17 14.95
C ARG A 162 -3.95 13.83 14.94
N ALA A 163 -5.11 13.74 14.31
CA ALA A 163 -5.85 12.50 14.15
C ALA A 163 -5.14 11.50 13.21
N GLY A 164 -4.48 12.01 12.17
CA GLY A 164 -3.77 11.21 11.18
C GLY A 164 -4.64 10.45 10.20
N GLY A 165 -3.99 9.65 9.38
CA GLY A 165 -4.64 8.84 8.37
C GLY A 165 -5.22 9.65 7.20
N ALA A 166 -5.89 8.96 6.28
CA ALA A 166 -6.39 9.54 5.04
C ALA A 166 -7.46 10.63 5.25
N GLY A 167 -8.02 10.75 6.45
CA GLY A 167 -8.95 11.83 6.82
C GLY A 167 -8.37 13.23 6.65
N PHE A 168 -7.04 13.37 6.72
CA PHE A 168 -6.36 14.64 6.46
C PHE A 168 -6.59 15.19 5.05
N MET A 169 -6.68 14.29 4.05
CA MET A 169 -6.89 14.68 2.66
C MET A 169 -8.32 15.19 2.37
N HIS A 170 -9.21 15.13 3.33
CA HIS A 170 -10.61 15.55 3.24
C HIS A 170 -10.91 16.73 4.17
N ALA A 171 -9.83 17.43 4.62
CA ALA A 171 -9.93 18.64 5.42
C ALA A 171 -10.50 19.84 4.64
#